data_3ea88faa76ba9a3b8885778acdb7295e
#
_entry.id   3ea88faa76ba9a3b8885778acdb7295e
#
_cell.length_a   1.000
_cell.length_b   1.000
_cell.length_c   1.000
_cell.angle_alpha   90.00
_cell.angle_beta   90.00
_cell.angle_gamma   90.00
#
_symmetry.space_group_name_H-M   'P 1'
#
loop_
_entity.id
_entity.type
_entity.pdbx_description
1 polymer ?
#
loop_
_entity_poly.entity_id
_entity_poly.type
_entity_poly.pdbx_seq_one_letter_code
_entity_poly.pdbx_strand_id
1 'polypeptide(L)'
;MRYGLVRALILGLAVMGLSSALTVNAAEPPLRSTLDAAALQTPYHQWQLQQWRTRQDAPLSRFMNDPDMRMALLTRVYQEAHLAGLPPDLVLALIQVESAFKADAVSSAGAVGLMQIMPFWVAELGLPMDDLTEPNRNLRYGSTILAHYLAVERGDFTRALARYNGSLGQTWYPERVLKAWRDHWR
;
A
#
# COMPACT_ATOMS: atom_id res chain seq x y z
N MET A 1 -59.95 -14.25 -10.09
CA MET A 1 -59.33 -14.90 -11.25
C MET A 1 -58.13 -15.65 -10.76
N ARG A 2 -58.07 -16.93 -11.09
CA ARG A 2 -57.22 -17.95 -10.46
C ARG A 2 -55.88 -18.03 -11.24
N TYR A 3 -54.74 -18.05 -10.54
CA TYR A 3 -53.51 -18.50 -11.11
C TYR A 3 -53.03 -19.79 -10.43
N GLY A 4 -52.94 -20.82 -11.27
CA GLY A 4 -52.63 -22.17 -10.86
C GLY A 4 -51.18 -22.40 -10.51
N LEU A 5 -50.96 -23.17 -9.44
CA LEU A 5 -49.68 -23.79 -9.06
C LEU A 5 -49.32 -24.87 -10.07
N VAL A 6 -48.09 -24.82 -10.59
CA VAL A 6 -47.40 -25.97 -11.18
C VAL A 6 -46.33 -26.42 -10.19
N ARG A 7 -46.56 -27.55 -9.55
CA ARG A 7 -45.56 -28.30 -8.77
C ARG A 7 -44.75 -29.18 -9.71
N ALA A 8 -43.45 -28.91 -9.80
CA ALA A 8 -42.53 -29.86 -10.40
C ALA A 8 -41.85 -30.64 -9.28
N LEU A 9 -42.07 -31.93 -9.24
CA LEU A 9 -41.39 -32.93 -8.42
C LEU A 9 -39.99 -33.16 -9.06
N ILE A 10 -38.92 -32.91 -8.32
CA ILE A 10 -37.60 -33.41 -8.70
C ILE A 10 -37.15 -34.42 -7.66
N LEU A 11 -37.00 -35.66 -8.15
CA LEU A 11 -36.48 -36.82 -7.42
C LEU A 11 -35.04 -36.55 -6.92
N GLY A 12 -34.82 -36.90 -5.64
CA GLY A 12 -33.49 -36.87 -5.06
C GLY A 12 -32.62 -38.00 -5.58
N LEU A 13 -31.42 -37.66 -5.99
CA LEU A 13 -30.27 -38.56 -6.05
C LEU A 13 -29.28 -38.11 -4.97
N ALA A 14 -29.22 -38.91 -3.90
CA ALA A 14 -28.18 -38.73 -2.88
C ALA A 14 -26.82 -39.18 -3.46
N VAL A 15 -26.00 -38.23 -3.82
CA VAL A 15 -24.57 -38.49 -4.07
C VAL A 15 -23.86 -38.29 -2.74
N MET A 16 -23.46 -39.41 -2.11
CA MET A 16 -22.47 -39.39 -1.04
C MET A 16 -21.12 -38.96 -1.64
N GLY A 17 -20.83 -37.66 -1.63
CA GLY A 17 -19.53 -37.13 -1.90
C GLY A 17 -18.71 -37.04 -0.61
N LEU A 18 -17.60 -37.79 -0.53
CA LEU A 18 -16.59 -37.63 0.49
C LEU A 18 -16.16 -36.15 0.55
N SER A 19 -16.52 -35.48 1.62
CA SER A 19 -15.99 -34.15 1.93
C SER A 19 -14.56 -34.33 2.45
N SER A 20 -13.59 -34.39 1.53
CA SER A 20 -12.21 -34.11 1.88
C SER A 20 -12.15 -32.62 2.16
N ALA A 21 -12.11 -32.26 3.45
CA ALA A 21 -11.77 -30.93 3.89
C ALA A 21 -10.35 -30.63 3.36
N LEU A 22 -10.29 -29.91 2.24
CA LEU A 22 -9.08 -29.22 1.85
C LEU A 22 -8.81 -28.19 2.94
N THR A 23 -7.88 -28.51 3.83
CA THR A 23 -7.23 -27.52 4.68
C THR A 23 -6.59 -26.53 3.73
N VAL A 24 -7.23 -25.37 3.56
CA VAL A 24 -6.61 -24.22 2.92
C VAL A 24 -5.46 -23.81 3.83
N ASN A 25 -4.30 -24.35 3.54
CA ASN A 25 -3.05 -23.96 4.16
C ASN A 25 -2.82 -22.48 3.83
N ALA A 26 -2.23 -21.73 4.78
CA ALA A 26 -1.99 -20.30 4.70
C ALA A 26 -1.63 -19.89 3.25
N ALA A 27 -2.50 -19.07 2.66
CA ALA A 27 -2.48 -18.80 1.24
C ALA A 27 -1.09 -18.37 0.78
N GLU A 28 -0.50 -19.13 -0.13
CA GLU A 28 0.66 -18.67 -0.87
C GLU A 28 0.31 -17.31 -1.50
N PRO A 29 1.23 -16.34 -1.47
CA PRO A 29 0.97 -15.04 -2.09
C PRO A 29 0.55 -15.27 -3.55
N PRO A 30 -0.41 -14.52 -4.07
CA PRO A 30 -0.89 -14.70 -5.42
C PRO A 30 0.29 -14.65 -6.40
N LEU A 31 0.30 -15.54 -7.38
CA LEU A 31 1.41 -15.76 -8.32
C LEU A 31 1.98 -14.45 -8.90
N ARG A 32 1.12 -13.46 -9.11
CA ARG A 32 1.49 -12.12 -9.60
C ARG A 32 2.43 -11.40 -8.62
N SER A 33 2.10 -11.36 -7.33
CA SER A 33 2.94 -10.69 -6.33
C SER A 33 4.30 -11.38 -6.15
N THR A 34 4.36 -12.69 -6.34
CA THR A 34 5.61 -13.46 -6.30
C THR A 34 6.49 -13.13 -7.51
N LEU A 35 5.90 -13.04 -8.70
CA LEU A 35 6.61 -12.65 -9.92
C LEU A 35 7.10 -11.20 -9.87
N ASP A 36 6.27 -10.29 -9.35
CA ASP A 36 6.64 -8.88 -9.19
C ASP A 36 7.81 -8.73 -8.19
N ALA A 37 7.76 -9.45 -7.06
CA ALA A 37 8.84 -9.47 -6.09
C ALA A 37 10.15 -10.06 -6.66
N ALA A 38 10.06 -11.13 -7.46
CA ALA A 38 11.22 -11.73 -8.13
C ALA A 38 11.81 -10.79 -9.19
N ALA A 39 10.98 -10.03 -9.90
CA ALA A 39 11.45 -9.04 -10.87
C ALA A 39 12.35 -7.98 -10.24
N LEU A 40 12.05 -7.57 -8.99
CA LEU A 40 12.87 -6.60 -8.24
C LEU A 40 14.25 -7.15 -7.83
N GLN A 41 14.48 -8.46 -7.91
CA GLN A 41 15.78 -9.09 -7.61
C GLN A 41 16.69 -9.19 -8.85
N THR A 42 16.24 -8.79 -10.04
CA THR A 42 17.09 -8.82 -11.23
C THR A 42 18.27 -7.84 -11.10
N PRO A 43 19.44 -8.14 -11.73
CA PRO A 43 20.60 -7.23 -11.70
C PRO A 43 20.27 -5.81 -12.16
N TYR A 44 19.37 -5.67 -13.13
CA TYR A 44 18.93 -4.38 -13.64
C TYR A 44 18.16 -3.57 -12.57
N HIS A 45 17.19 -4.18 -11.90
CA HIS A 45 16.45 -3.50 -10.83
C HIS A 45 17.33 -3.21 -9.61
N GLN A 46 18.28 -4.09 -9.29
CA GLN A 46 19.24 -3.82 -8.21
C GLN A 46 20.14 -2.62 -8.55
N TRP A 47 20.59 -2.51 -9.80
CA TRP A 47 21.31 -1.33 -10.26
C TRP A 47 20.45 -0.06 -10.18
N GLN A 48 19.20 -0.10 -10.65
CA GLN A 48 18.28 1.03 -10.54
C GLN A 48 18.04 1.46 -9.08
N LEU A 49 17.81 0.50 -8.19
CA LEU A 49 17.68 0.74 -6.75
C LEU A 49 18.92 1.46 -6.21
N GLN A 50 20.12 0.98 -6.55
CA GLN A 50 21.36 1.60 -6.11
C GLN A 50 21.49 3.05 -6.57
N GLN A 51 21.22 3.34 -7.85
CA GLN A 51 21.25 4.70 -8.38
C GLN A 51 20.21 5.60 -7.70
N TRP A 52 19.02 5.09 -7.49
CA TRP A 52 17.94 5.81 -6.85
C TRP A 52 18.28 6.13 -5.38
N ARG A 53 18.76 5.17 -4.61
CA ARG A 53 19.18 5.37 -3.21
C ARG A 53 20.26 6.43 -3.10
N THR A 54 21.28 6.37 -3.96
CA THR A 54 22.37 7.36 -3.98
C THR A 54 21.83 8.77 -4.21
N ARG A 55 20.86 8.94 -5.10
CA ARG A 55 20.22 10.24 -5.35
C ARG A 55 19.41 10.73 -4.16
N GLN A 56 18.70 9.83 -3.46
CA GLN A 56 17.77 10.20 -2.40
C GLN A 56 18.41 10.31 -1.01
N ASP A 57 19.64 9.85 -0.82
CA ASP A 57 20.31 9.88 0.49
C ASP A 57 20.50 11.29 1.03
N ALA A 58 21.03 12.20 0.22
CA ALA A 58 21.28 13.59 0.64
C ALA A 58 19.98 14.35 0.97
N PRO A 59 18.88 14.29 0.19
CA PRO A 59 17.60 14.84 0.60
C PRO A 59 17.07 14.24 1.91
N LEU A 60 17.17 12.92 2.10
CA LEU A 60 16.67 12.23 3.29
C LEU A 60 17.49 12.53 4.54
N SER A 61 18.79 12.85 4.42
CA SER A 61 19.66 13.18 5.56
C SER A 61 19.17 14.39 6.38
N ARG A 62 18.31 15.23 5.80
CA ARG A 62 17.67 16.36 6.52
C ARG A 62 16.66 15.91 7.57
N PHE A 63 16.16 14.68 7.46
CA PHE A 63 15.12 14.11 8.32
C PHE A 63 15.65 12.99 9.21
N MET A 64 16.69 12.29 8.76
CA MET A 64 17.22 11.09 9.41
C MET A 64 18.74 11.11 9.40
N ASN A 65 19.37 11.17 10.56
CA ASN A 65 20.83 11.30 10.68
C ASN A 65 21.57 9.99 10.41
N ASP A 66 20.99 8.84 10.80
CA ASP A 66 21.61 7.53 10.69
C ASP A 66 21.64 7.05 9.21
N PRO A 67 22.82 6.84 8.61
CA PRO A 67 22.94 6.44 7.22
C PRO A 67 22.42 5.01 6.95
N ASP A 68 22.58 4.09 7.89
CA ASP A 68 22.14 2.70 7.71
C ASP A 68 20.59 2.64 7.74
N MET A 69 19.98 3.38 8.65
CA MET A 69 18.52 3.53 8.69
C MET A 69 17.98 4.20 7.42
N ARG A 70 18.67 5.23 6.88
CA ARG A 70 18.28 5.84 5.60
C ARG A 70 18.31 4.83 4.46
N MET A 71 19.40 4.06 4.36
CA MET A 71 19.54 3.06 3.29
C MET A 71 18.50 1.95 3.40
N ALA A 72 18.19 1.49 4.61
CA ALA A 72 17.14 0.52 4.86
C ALA A 72 15.77 1.07 4.46
N LEU A 73 15.43 2.27 4.90
CA LEU A 73 14.17 2.94 4.57
C LEU A 73 14.02 3.16 3.05
N LEU A 74 15.04 3.71 2.39
CA LEU A 74 15.02 3.92 0.95
C LEU A 74 14.83 2.61 0.19
N THR A 75 15.54 1.55 0.59
CA THR A 75 15.36 0.23 -0.01
C THR A 75 13.90 -0.23 0.09
N ARG A 76 13.32 -0.10 1.27
CA ARG A 76 11.94 -0.54 1.50
C ARG A 76 10.91 0.31 0.75
N VAL A 77 11.07 1.64 0.77
CA VAL A 77 10.21 2.54 -0.02
C VAL A 77 10.24 2.19 -1.51
N TYR A 78 11.43 1.96 -2.06
CA TYR A 78 11.58 1.56 -3.46
C TYR A 78 10.81 0.27 -3.77
N GLN A 79 10.99 -0.75 -2.92
CA GLN A 79 10.34 -2.06 -3.11
C GLN A 79 8.81 -1.96 -3.02
N GLU A 80 8.28 -1.36 -1.95
CA GLU A 80 6.83 -1.27 -1.75
C GLU A 80 6.16 -0.38 -2.80
N ALA A 81 6.80 0.71 -3.20
CA ALA A 81 6.31 1.57 -4.27
C ALA A 81 6.22 0.81 -5.61
N HIS A 82 7.27 0.07 -5.98
CA HIS A 82 7.25 -0.72 -7.23
C HIS A 82 6.20 -1.82 -7.20
N LEU A 83 6.06 -2.56 -6.08
CA LEU A 83 5.03 -3.57 -5.91
C LEU A 83 3.61 -2.98 -6.02
N ALA A 84 3.43 -1.75 -5.58
CA ALA A 84 2.17 -1.02 -5.66
C ALA A 84 1.97 -0.26 -6.99
N GLY A 85 2.95 -0.27 -7.90
CA GLY A 85 2.89 0.49 -9.16
C GLY A 85 2.96 2.01 -8.99
N LEU A 86 3.60 2.48 -7.92
CA LEU A 86 3.75 3.90 -7.58
C LEU A 86 5.17 4.41 -7.88
N PRO A 87 5.34 5.70 -8.21
CA PRO A 87 6.66 6.33 -8.21
C PRO A 87 7.26 6.36 -6.80
N PRO A 88 8.45 5.78 -6.54
CA PRO A 88 9.07 5.80 -5.21
C PRO A 88 9.30 7.22 -4.66
N ASP A 89 9.61 8.16 -5.53
CA ASP A 89 9.79 9.58 -5.19
C ASP A 89 8.49 10.22 -4.65
N LEU A 90 7.33 9.81 -5.17
CA LEU A 90 6.03 10.26 -4.66
C LEU A 90 5.76 9.71 -3.26
N VAL A 91 6.15 8.45 -3.01
CA VAL A 91 5.99 7.85 -1.68
C VAL A 91 6.85 8.58 -0.65
N LEU A 92 8.10 8.96 -1.00
CA LEU A 92 8.94 9.80 -0.11
C LEU A 92 8.29 11.16 0.18
N ALA A 93 7.72 11.80 -0.85
CA ALA A 93 7.02 13.08 -0.68
C ALA A 93 5.81 12.96 0.25
N LEU A 94 5.06 11.87 0.14
CA LEU A 94 3.92 11.61 1.02
C LEU A 94 4.38 11.38 2.46
N ILE A 95 5.41 10.55 2.70
CA ILE A 95 5.98 10.32 4.04
C ILE A 95 6.48 11.63 4.67
N GLN A 96 7.13 12.50 3.87
CA GLN A 96 7.55 13.82 4.36
C GLN A 96 6.38 14.64 4.88
N VAL A 97 5.26 14.64 4.17
CA VAL A 97 4.08 15.44 4.53
C VAL A 97 3.33 14.83 5.72
N GLU A 98 3.25 13.50 5.79
CA GLU A 98 2.49 12.78 6.80
C GLU A 98 3.19 12.76 8.17
N SER A 99 4.46 12.40 8.21
CA SER A 99 5.17 12.16 9.47
C SER A 99 6.52 12.86 9.60
N ALA A 100 7.00 13.53 8.55
CA ALA A 100 8.40 13.95 8.46
C ALA A 100 9.38 12.80 8.78
N PHE A 101 9.08 11.60 8.28
CA PHE A 101 9.86 10.36 8.46
C PHE A 101 9.91 9.81 9.90
N LYS A 102 8.98 10.20 10.77
CA LYS A 102 8.88 9.65 12.14
C LYS A 102 8.04 8.38 12.11
N ALA A 103 8.68 7.23 12.34
CA ALA A 103 8.01 5.92 12.29
C ALA A 103 7.00 5.72 13.44
N ASP A 104 7.21 6.37 14.56
CA ASP A 104 6.38 6.33 15.77
C ASP A 104 5.33 7.44 15.84
N ALA A 105 5.17 8.23 14.78
CA ALA A 105 4.23 9.34 14.76
C ALA A 105 2.79 8.85 14.93
N VAL A 106 2.06 9.48 15.86
CA VAL A 106 0.62 9.27 16.03
C VAL A 106 -0.07 10.63 16.00
N SER A 107 -1.04 10.80 15.10
CA SER A 107 -1.81 12.03 14.99
C SER A 107 -2.91 12.12 16.04
N SER A 108 -3.47 13.31 16.24
CA SER A 108 -4.65 13.51 17.11
C SER A 108 -5.88 12.73 16.65
N ALA A 109 -5.97 12.38 15.38
CA ALA A 109 -7.03 11.55 14.82
C ALA A 109 -6.75 10.03 14.93
N GLY A 110 -5.59 9.64 15.47
CA GLY A 110 -5.19 8.23 15.62
C GLY A 110 -4.52 7.61 14.40
N ALA A 111 -4.13 8.40 13.40
CA ALA A 111 -3.31 7.91 12.29
C ALA A 111 -1.88 7.61 12.76
N VAL A 112 -1.27 6.52 12.27
CA VAL A 112 -0.04 5.93 12.82
C VAL A 112 1.05 5.79 11.76
N GLY A 113 2.28 6.09 12.14
CA GLY A 113 3.53 5.74 11.48
C GLY A 113 3.90 6.63 10.30
N LEU A 114 4.84 6.16 9.49
CA LEU A 114 5.47 6.90 8.38
C LEU A 114 4.45 7.50 7.41
N MET A 115 3.44 6.73 7.01
CA MET A 115 2.42 7.10 6.04
C MET A 115 1.07 7.43 6.69
N GLN A 116 1.02 7.58 8.03
CA GLN A 116 -0.17 7.96 8.81
C GLN A 116 -1.41 7.12 8.48
N ILE A 117 -1.29 5.81 8.70
CA ILE A 117 -2.36 4.86 8.41
C ILE A 117 -3.38 4.87 9.55
N MET A 118 -4.66 5.02 9.19
CA MET A 118 -5.76 4.86 10.14
C MET A 118 -5.95 3.38 10.49
N PRO A 119 -6.07 3.02 11.78
CA PRO A 119 -6.15 1.61 12.23
C PRO A 119 -7.28 0.80 11.59
N PHE A 120 -8.39 1.42 11.19
CA PHE A 120 -9.49 0.69 10.53
C PHE A 120 -9.07 0.03 9.21
N TRP A 121 -8.02 0.54 8.52
CA TRP A 121 -7.52 -0.06 7.29
C TRP A 121 -6.97 -1.47 7.49
N VAL A 122 -6.47 -1.79 8.68
CA VAL A 122 -5.99 -3.15 9.01
C VAL A 122 -7.14 -4.15 8.88
N ALA A 123 -8.31 -3.80 9.43
CA ALA A 123 -9.52 -4.62 9.33
C ALA A 123 -10.06 -4.67 7.89
N GLU A 124 -10.11 -3.54 7.19
CA GLU A 124 -10.59 -3.46 5.79
C GLU A 124 -9.75 -4.30 4.82
N LEU A 125 -8.44 -4.41 5.06
CA LEU A 125 -7.54 -5.25 4.27
C LEU A 125 -7.58 -6.73 4.68
N GLY A 126 -8.39 -7.10 5.68
CA GLY A 126 -8.58 -8.47 6.14
C GLY A 126 -7.34 -9.08 6.80
N LEU A 127 -6.45 -8.25 7.34
CA LEU A 127 -5.21 -8.68 7.97
C LEU A 127 -5.38 -8.71 9.50
N PRO A 128 -4.62 -9.59 10.21
CA PRO A 128 -4.64 -9.60 11.67
C PRO A 128 -4.16 -8.25 12.21
N MET A 129 -4.52 -7.95 13.46
CA MET A 129 -4.06 -6.74 14.16
C MET A 129 -2.55 -6.59 13.98
N ASP A 130 -2.14 -5.57 13.24
CA ASP A 130 -0.75 -5.31 12.91
C ASP A 130 -0.25 -4.06 13.65
N ASP A 131 1.04 -4.10 14.00
CA ASP A 131 1.72 -2.93 14.53
C ASP A 131 2.03 -1.95 13.39
N LEU A 132 1.24 -0.88 13.31
CA LEU A 132 1.41 0.17 12.31
C LEU A 132 2.62 1.09 12.58
N THR A 133 3.30 0.97 13.72
CA THR A 133 4.56 1.67 13.99
C THR A 133 5.75 0.94 13.36
N GLU A 134 5.58 -0.34 12.94
CA GLU A 134 6.62 -1.09 12.24
C GLU A 134 6.76 -0.53 10.81
N PRO A 135 7.94 0.03 10.42
CA PRO A 135 8.10 0.75 9.17
C PRO A 135 7.74 -0.04 7.91
N ASN A 136 8.13 -1.32 7.83
CA ASN A 136 7.89 -2.13 6.65
C ASN A 136 6.40 -2.38 6.42
N ARG A 137 5.65 -2.62 7.51
CA ARG A 137 4.21 -2.81 7.46
C ARG A 137 3.50 -1.53 7.08
N ASN A 138 3.87 -0.43 7.73
CA ASN A 138 3.30 0.89 7.45
C ASN A 138 3.46 1.28 5.97
N LEU A 139 4.66 1.09 5.40
CA LEU A 139 4.95 1.36 4.00
C LEU A 139 4.11 0.48 3.06
N ARG A 140 3.95 -0.81 3.38
CA ARG A 140 3.10 -1.72 2.60
C ARG A 140 1.65 -1.28 2.61
N TYR A 141 1.08 -1.02 3.79
CA TYR A 141 -0.30 -0.54 3.92
C TYR A 141 -0.50 0.78 3.16
N GLY A 142 0.34 1.77 3.42
CA GLY A 142 0.21 3.09 2.81
C GLY A 142 0.35 3.06 1.30
N SER A 143 1.31 2.30 0.77
CA SER A 143 1.47 2.14 -0.69
C SER A 143 0.26 1.43 -1.32
N THR A 144 -0.25 0.37 -0.68
CA THR A 144 -1.45 -0.34 -1.15
C THR A 144 -2.68 0.58 -1.17
N ILE A 145 -2.91 1.35 -0.11
CA ILE A 145 -4.04 2.29 0.00
C ILE A 145 -3.94 3.38 -1.06
N LEU A 146 -2.75 3.98 -1.24
CA LEU A 146 -2.55 5.01 -2.26
C LEU A 146 -2.76 4.46 -3.67
N ALA A 147 -2.23 3.26 -3.96
CA ALA A 147 -2.43 2.60 -5.26
C ALA A 147 -3.91 2.30 -5.52
N HIS A 148 -4.65 1.85 -4.50
CA HIS A 148 -6.10 1.65 -4.59
C HIS A 148 -6.81 2.96 -4.99
N TYR A 149 -6.53 4.06 -4.29
CA TYR A 149 -7.15 5.34 -4.63
C TYR A 149 -6.72 5.88 -6.00
N LEU A 150 -5.48 5.62 -6.41
CA LEU A 150 -5.01 5.98 -7.74
C LEU A 150 -5.79 5.21 -8.84
N ALA A 151 -6.07 3.94 -8.62
CA ALA A 151 -6.91 3.15 -9.52
C ALA A 151 -8.36 3.65 -9.56
N VAL A 152 -8.96 3.95 -8.39
CA VAL A 152 -10.31 4.55 -8.29
C VAL A 152 -10.41 5.87 -9.05
N GLU A 153 -9.38 6.70 -8.95
CA GLU A 153 -9.33 8.01 -9.62
C GLU A 153 -8.66 7.96 -11.01
N ARG A 154 -8.52 6.77 -11.60
CA ARG A 154 -8.05 6.55 -12.99
C ARG A 154 -6.70 7.21 -13.28
N GLY A 155 -5.79 7.21 -12.31
CA GLY A 155 -4.44 7.76 -12.43
C GLY A 155 -4.32 9.24 -12.06
N ASP A 156 -5.38 9.89 -11.62
CA ASP A 156 -5.33 11.28 -11.14
C ASP A 156 -4.70 11.34 -9.73
N PHE A 157 -3.44 11.75 -9.65
CA PHE A 157 -2.71 11.89 -8.40
C PHE A 157 -3.33 12.90 -7.45
N THR A 158 -3.86 14.00 -7.96
CA THR A 158 -4.47 15.05 -7.12
C THR A 158 -5.69 14.48 -6.39
N ARG A 159 -6.57 13.81 -7.11
CA ARG A 159 -7.76 13.20 -6.52
C ARG A 159 -7.44 12.01 -5.63
N ALA A 160 -6.48 11.16 -6.03
CA ALA A 160 -6.03 10.02 -5.23
C ALA A 160 -5.44 10.46 -3.87
N LEU A 161 -4.58 11.48 -3.88
CA LEU A 161 -4.02 12.06 -2.65
C LEU A 161 -5.09 12.73 -1.78
N ALA A 162 -6.08 13.42 -2.40
CA ALA A 162 -7.19 13.98 -1.65
C ALA A 162 -8.04 12.89 -0.98
N ARG A 163 -8.28 11.73 -1.64
CA ARG A 163 -8.93 10.58 -1.00
C ARG A 163 -8.09 9.99 0.12
N TYR A 164 -6.80 9.83 -0.09
CA TYR A 164 -5.87 9.29 0.90
C TYR A 164 -5.96 10.06 2.21
N ASN A 165 -5.95 11.37 2.14
CA ASN A 165 -6.05 12.26 3.31
C ASN A 165 -7.50 12.46 3.83
N GLY A 166 -8.53 12.01 3.10
CA GLY A 166 -9.92 12.28 3.44
C GLY A 166 -10.41 13.67 3.07
N SER A 167 -9.69 14.41 2.21
CA SER A 167 -10.00 15.80 1.80
C SER A 167 -10.50 15.87 0.34
N LEU A 168 -11.23 14.87 -0.13
CA LEU A 168 -11.71 14.82 -1.50
C LEU A 168 -12.52 16.09 -1.86
N GLY A 169 -12.17 16.70 -2.99
CA GLY A 169 -12.74 18.00 -3.42
C GLY A 169 -11.92 19.22 -2.97
N GLN A 170 -10.88 19.02 -2.17
CA GLN A 170 -9.94 20.07 -1.75
C GLN A 170 -8.55 19.81 -2.34
N THR A 171 -7.77 20.85 -2.62
CA THR A 171 -6.45 20.74 -3.26
C THR A 171 -5.28 20.98 -2.31
N TRP A 172 -5.50 21.56 -1.15
CA TRP A 172 -4.43 21.95 -0.23
C TRP A 172 -3.49 20.82 0.17
N TYR A 173 -4.02 19.60 0.42
CA TYR A 173 -3.20 18.45 0.77
C TYR A 173 -2.46 17.87 -0.45
N PRO A 174 -3.14 17.56 -1.57
CA PRO A 174 -2.44 17.15 -2.80
C PRO A 174 -1.35 18.13 -3.22
N GLU A 175 -1.62 19.44 -3.17
CA GLU A 175 -0.63 20.47 -3.50
C GLU A 175 0.62 20.39 -2.63
N ARG A 176 0.47 20.14 -1.31
CA ARG A 176 1.62 19.95 -0.41
C ARG A 176 2.46 18.75 -0.80
N VAL A 177 1.83 17.60 -1.06
CA VAL A 177 2.54 16.38 -1.44
C VAL A 177 3.21 16.53 -2.80
N LEU A 178 2.50 17.04 -3.81
CA LEU A 178 3.02 17.24 -5.15
C LEU A 178 4.12 18.32 -5.19
N LYS A 179 4.03 19.34 -4.34
CA LYS A 179 5.10 20.31 -4.16
C LYS A 179 6.35 19.66 -3.54
N ALA A 180 6.21 18.90 -2.47
CA ALA A 180 7.31 18.17 -1.87
C ALA A 180 7.96 17.20 -2.88
N TRP A 181 7.15 16.49 -3.66
CA TRP A 181 7.62 15.59 -4.71
C TRP A 181 8.49 16.33 -5.74
N ARG A 182 7.98 17.44 -6.29
CA ARG A 182 8.68 18.24 -7.30
C ARG A 182 9.96 18.88 -6.77
N ASP A 183 9.91 19.44 -5.56
CA ASP A 183 10.96 20.32 -5.06
C ASP A 183 12.08 19.57 -4.31
N HIS A 184 11.80 18.36 -3.79
CA HIS A 184 12.73 17.64 -2.92
C HIS A 184 13.13 16.25 -3.42
N TRP A 185 12.27 15.54 -4.17
CA TRP A 185 12.43 14.12 -4.44
C TRP A 185 12.55 13.75 -5.92
N ARG A 186 12.32 14.69 -6.82
CA ARG A 186 12.40 14.48 -8.26
C ARG A 186 13.77 14.76 -8.86
#